data_5ba472d3b08966e5a6430caa965e772d
#
_entry.id   5ba472d3b08966e5a6430caa965e772d
#
_cell.length_a   1.000
_cell.length_b   1.000
_cell.length_c   1.000
_cell.angle_alpha   90.00
_cell.angle_beta   90.00
_cell.angle_gamma   90.00
#
_symmetry.space_group_name_H-M   'P 1'
#
loop_
_entity.id
_entity.type
_entity.pdbx_description
1 polymer ?
#
loop_
_entity_poly.entity_id
_entity_poly.type
_entity_poly.pdbx_seq_one_letter_code
_entity_poly.pdbx_strand_id
1 'polypeptide(L)'
;NNSKASMRIEVPSANDPRGAYAGGTYFTKDPRDLSGYNALTFWAKASQSASIDVVGFGNDLGASKYQATISGLEISTGWKKYIIPIPDPSKLTAERGMFFYSEGPEDDKGYTFWIDELKFEQLGTVAHQQYAILGGQDQVENTVIGVVKQIGGMVSIINLPNGINQTVNAAPAYFEFSSSNSSIATVDASGKVSIVGGPGSADISARVGEYTASGTLRIQSMGAFQHAPTPSRDPAKVISIFSEAYENVPVDYYNGYWAPFQTTLSADFEVNGDRVLNYTDFNFVGTQISPPYVNATSMTHLHVDLYLPGTLPAN
;
A
#
# COMPACT_ATOMS: atom_id res chain seq x y z
N ASN A 1 36.70 3.53 14.09
CA ASN A 1 35.56 3.81 14.94
C ASN A 1 35.97 3.63 16.39
N ASN A 2 35.78 4.66 17.24
CA ASN A 2 36.09 4.62 18.66
C ASN A 2 34.85 4.31 19.53
N SER A 3 33.75 3.87 18.92
CA SER A 3 32.56 3.45 19.65
C SER A 3 32.91 2.25 20.53
N LYS A 4 32.46 2.29 21.79
CA LYS A 4 32.68 1.22 22.77
C LYS A 4 31.46 0.30 22.94
N ALA A 5 30.36 0.60 22.26
CA ALA A 5 29.10 -0.13 22.35
C ALA A 5 28.34 -0.10 21.03
N SER A 6 27.64 -1.17 20.73
CA SER A 6 26.69 -1.26 19.62
C SER A 6 25.39 -1.90 20.11
N MET A 7 24.29 -1.57 19.49
CA MET A 7 23.01 -2.23 19.71
C MET A 7 23.07 -3.62 19.07
N ARG A 8 22.83 -4.66 19.85
CA ARG A 8 22.78 -6.05 19.38
C ARG A 8 21.32 -6.48 19.29
N ILE A 9 20.91 -6.96 18.13
CA ILE A 9 19.58 -7.46 17.87
C ILE A 9 19.68 -8.95 17.52
N GLU A 10 18.93 -9.78 18.24
CA GLU A 10 18.78 -11.20 17.96
C GLU A 10 17.48 -11.41 17.21
N VAL A 11 17.56 -11.88 15.98
CA VAL A 11 16.42 -12.30 15.17
C VAL A 11 16.16 -13.76 15.50
N PRO A 12 14.95 -14.13 15.95
CA PRO A 12 14.62 -15.52 16.29
C PRO A 12 14.48 -16.38 15.03
N SER A 13 14.52 -17.70 15.18
CA SER A 13 14.15 -18.61 14.09
C SER A 13 12.64 -18.64 13.89
N ALA A 14 12.17 -19.12 12.73
CA ALA A 14 10.75 -19.22 12.39
C ALA A 14 9.93 -20.03 13.40
N ASN A 15 10.56 -20.99 14.09
CA ASN A 15 9.90 -21.86 15.07
C ASN A 15 10.20 -21.47 16.53
N ASP A 16 10.72 -20.26 16.80
CA ASP A 16 10.97 -19.81 18.19
C ASP A 16 9.63 -19.65 18.92
N PRO A 17 9.43 -20.30 20.08
CA PRO A 17 8.17 -20.23 20.82
C PRO A 17 7.83 -18.83 21.35
N ARG A 18 8.79 -17.88 21.35
CA ARG A 18 8.60 -16.50 21.73
C ARG A 18 8.13 -15.61 20.55
N GLY A 19 8.06 -16.15 19.35
CA GLY A 19 7.73 -15.46 18.10
C GLY A 19 8.89 -15.41 17.12
N ALA A 20 8.57 -15.28 15.85
CA ALA A 20 9.53 -15.36 14.75
C ALA A 20 10.12 -14.00 14.32
N TYR A 21 9.78 -12.91 15.00
CA TYR A 21 10.19 -11.55 14.59
C TYR A 21 10.94 -10.81 15.69
N ALA A 22 11.91 -10.01 15.25
CA ALA A 22 12.56 -8.97 16.07
C ALA A 22 12.13 -7.59 15.56
N GLY A 23 11.58 -6.77 16.44
CA GLY A 23 11.16 -5.41 16.10
C GLY A 23 11.49 -4.44 17.21
N GLY A 24 11.75 -3.20 16.85
CA GLY A 24 12.00 -2.13 17.80
C GLY A 24 11.62 -0.76 17.24
N THR A 25 10.99 0.05 18.08
CA THR A 25 10.68 1.45 17.78
C THR A 25 11.29 2.34 18.85
N TYR A 26 12.10 3.30 18.42
CA TYR A 26 12.78 4.27 19.25
C TYR A 26 12.20 5.65 18.99
N PHE A 27 11.53 6.22 19.95
CA PHE A 27 10.91 7.53 19.82
C PHE A 27 11.19 8.40 21.04
N THR A 28 11.14 9.73 20.86
CA THR A 28 11.34 10.69 21.94
C THR A 28 10.02 11.10 22.58
N LYS A 29 10.06 11.40 23.87
CA LYS A 29 8.89 11.92 24.59
C LYS A 29 8.48 13.28 24.02
N ASP A 30 9.46 14.17 23.85
CA ASP A 30 9.26 15.51 23.31
C ASP A 30 9.66 15.53 21.82
N PRO A 31 8.92 16.28 20.98
CA PRO A 31 9.24 16.40 19.55
C PRO A 31 10.64 16.97 19.32
N ARG A 32 11.26 16.57 18.22
CA ARG A 32 12.55 17.05 17.76
C ARG A 32 12.38 17.75 16.41
N ASP A 33 13.07 18.87 16.26
CA ASP A 33 13.22 19.51 14.97
C ASP A 33 14.36 18.84 14.20
N LEU A 34 14.01 18.11 13.15
CA LEU A 34 14.93 17.41 12.26
C LEU A 34 15.07 18.12 10.91
N SER A 35 14.47 19.30 10.73
CA SER A 35 14.50 20.04 9.45
C SER A 35 15.90 20.48 9.01
N GLY A 36 16.87 20.50 9.92
CA GLY A 36 18.28 20.78 9.63
C GLY A 36 19.09 19.57 9.12
N TYR A 37 18.48 18.38 8.96
CA TYR A 37 19.13 17.15 8.53
C TYR A 37 18.50 16.66 7.24
N ASN A 38 19.26 15.90 6.43
CA ASN A 38 18.76 15.32 5.19
C ASN A 38 18.83 13.79 5.15
N ALA A 39 19.34 13.15 6.18
CA ALA A 39 19.41 11.70 6.28
C ALA A 39 19.46 11.20 7.74
N LEU A 40 18.89 10.01 7.95
CA LEU A 40 19.22 9.13 9.06
C LEU A 40 20.36 8.22 8.61
N THR A 41 21.42 8.09 9.40
CA THR A 41 22.56 7.22 9.08
C THR A 41 22.89 6.32 10.25
N PHE A 42 23.43 5.14 9.93
CA PHE A 42 23.91 4.18 10.92
C PHE A 42 24.95 3.24 10.30
N TRP A 43 25.73 2.62 11.14
CA TRP A 43 26.56 1.49 10.77
C TRP A 43 25.86 0.20 11.15
N ALA A 44 25.90 -0.79 10.27
CA ALA A 44 25.37 -2.11 10.61
C ALA A 44 26.27 -3.22 10.06
N LYS A 45 26.19 -4.38 10.73
CA LYS A 45 26.72 -5.67 10.26
C LYS A 45 25.82 -6.78 10.79
N ALA A 46 25.94 -7.99 10.24
CA ALA A 46 25.23 -9.17 10.71
C ALA A 46 26.18 -10.37 10.91
N SER A 47 25.70 -11.41 11.56
CA SER A 47 26.43 -12.68 11.72
C SER A 47 26.50 -13.49 10.42
N GLN A 48 25.64 -13.16 9.45
CA GLN A 48 25.57 -13.71 8.09
C GLN A 48 25.08 -12.61 7.15
N SER A 49 25.14 -12.83 5.83
CA SER A 49 24.43 -11.95 4.88
C SER A 49 22.93 -12.11 5.12
N ALA A 50 22.23 -10.99 5.21
CA ALA A 50 20.80 -10.93 5.53
C ALA A 50 20.18 -9.66 4.91
N SER A 51 18.85 -9.62 4.89
CA SER A 51 18.09 -8.51 4.36
C SER A 51 17.09 -8.02 5.40
N ILE A 52 17.30 -6.85 6.01
CA ILE A 52 16.35 -6.31 6.99
C ILE A 52 15.03 -6.00 6.28
N ASP A 53 13.94 -6.64 6.72
CA ASP A 53 12.60 -6.52 6.12
C ASP A 53 12.15 -5.06 6.01
N VAL A 54 12.22 -4.32 7.13
CA VAL A 54 11.87 -2.90 7.18
C VAL A 54 12.78 -2.17 8.16
N VAL A 55 13.34 -1.06 7.73
CA VAL A 55 14.08 -0.13 8.59
C VAL A 55 13.78 1.31 8.22
N GLY A 56 13.65 2.20 9.21
CA GLY A 56 13.31 3.59 8.93
C GLY A 56 13.19 4.47 10.16
N PHE A 57 12.53 5.60 9.99
CA PHE A 57 12.18 6.56 11.03
C PHE A 57 10.75 7.05 10.84
N GLY A 58 10.25 7.90 11.77
CA GLY A 58 8.91 8.47 11.71
C GLY A 58 7.81 7.62 12.31
N ASN A 59 8.15 6.45 12.92
CA ASN A 59 7.22 5.66 13.72
C ASN A 59 7.37 6.04 15.19
N ASP A 60 6.32 6.64 15.77
CA ASP A 60 6.28 7.07 17.18
C ASP A 60 5.24 6.31 18.00
N LEU A 61 4.72 5.20 17.46
CA LEU A 61 3.60 4.42 18.00
C LEU A 61 2.30 5.23 18.20
N GLY A 62 2.22 6.37 17.54
CA GLY A 62 1.06 7.26 17.53
C GLY A 62 0.62 7.59 16.13
N ALA A 63 0.68 8.89 15.77
CA ALA A 63 0.26 9.35 14.44
C ALA A 63 1.19 8.84 13.33
N SER A 64 2.47 8.65 13.61
CA SER A 64 3.49 8.12 12.69
C SER A 64 3.45 8.79 11.31
N LYS A 65 3.28 10.12 11.32
CA LYS A 65 2.87 10.92 10.17
C LYS A 65 3.90 10.95 9.04
N TYR A 66 5.18 11.02 9.40
CA TYR A 66 6.27 11.22 8.43
C TYR A 66 7.21 10.01 8.38
N GLN A 67 6.62 8.82 8.24
CA GLN A 67 7.42 7.60 8.06
C GLN A 67 8.20 7.64 6.75
N ALA A 68 9.47 7.22 6.84
CA ALA A 68 10.34 6.99 5.71
C ALA A 68 11.09 5.67 5.95
N THR A 69 10.97 4.71 5.01
CA THR A 69 11.46 3.34 5.20
C THR A 69 12.20 2.81 3.99
N ILE A 70 13.13 1.93 4.25
CA ILE A 70 13.70 1.03 3.25
C ILE A 70 13.20 -0.38 3.58
N SER A 71 12.70 -1.09 2.58
CA SER A 71 12.35 -2.50 2.69
C SER A 71 13.44 -3.35 2.03
N GLY A 72 13.79 -4.47 2.64
CA GLY A 72 14.81 -5.37 2.12
C GLY A 72 16.20 -4.74 2.13
N LEU A 73 16.63 -4.14 3.24
CA LEU A 73 17.96 -3.53 3.32
C LEU A 73 19.02 -4.61 3.49
N GLU A 74 19.79 -4.86 2.43
CA GLU A 74 20.88 -5.83 2.43
C GLU A 74 21.99 -5.44 3.42
N ILE A 75 22.29 -6.32 4.38
CA ILE A 75 23.38 -6.18 5.34
C ILE A 75 24.38 -7.31 5.21
N SER A 76 25.65 -7.00 5.44
CA SER A 76 26.77 -7.93 5.31
C SER A 76 27.40 -8.26 6.66
N THR A 77 28.34 -9.21 6.67
CA THR A 77 29.11 -9.59 7.87
C THR A 77 30.13 -8.53 8.31
N GLY A 78 30.46 -7.59 7.42
CA GLY A 78 31.35 -6.46 7.71
C GLY A 78 30.59 -5.20 8.05
N TRP A 79 31.13 -4.35 8.90
CA TRP A 79 30.58 -3.04 9.18
C TRP A 79 30.49 -2.18 7.90
N LYS A 80 29.28 -1.69 7.59
CA LYS A 80 29.01 -0.78 6.47
C LYS A 80 28.10 0.36 6.96
N LYS A 81 28.33 1.57 6.43
CA LYS A 81 27.45 2.71 6.69
C LYS A 81 26.23 2.65 5.76
N TYR A 82 25.04 2.78 6.36
CA TYR A 82 23.75 2.85 5.68
C TYR A 82 23.17 4.26 5.82
N ILE A 83 22.39 4.66 4.83
CA ILE A 83 21.83 6.00 4.73
C ILE A 83 20.37 5.86 4.34
N ILE A 84 19.47 6.41 5.16
CA ILE A 84 18.06 6.57 4.85
C ILE A 84 17.81 8.07 4.65
N PRO A 85 17.73 8.54 3.39
CA PRO A 85 17.50 9.94 3.14
C PRO A 85 16.11 10.38 3.58
N ILE A 86 15.99 11.62 4.03
CA ILE A 86 14.73 12.25 4.42
C ILE A 86 14.04 12.75 3.16
N PRO A 87 12.79 12.32 2.85
CA PRO A 87 12.09 12.74 1.63
C PRO A 87 11.93 14.27 1.52
N ASP A 88 11.50 14.92 2.60
CA ASP A 88 11.40 16.38 2.70
C ASP A 88 11.72 16.83 4.13
N PRO A 89 12.94 17.30 4.41
CA PRO A 89 13.32 17.77 5.73
C PRO A 89 12.44 18.87 6.29
N SER A 90 11.90 19.77 5.45
CA SER A 90 11.09 20.89 5.88
C SER A 90 9.79 20.49 6.62
N LYS A 91 9.34 19.25 6.43
CA LYS A 91 8.17 18.67 7.11
C LYS A 91 8.49 18.20 8.53
N LEU A 92 9.76 17.95 8.87
CA LEU A 92 10.16 17.31 10.14
C LEU A 92 10.48 18.31 11.26
N THR A 93 9.65 19.32 11.43
CA THR A 93 9.84 20.37 12.46
C THR A 93 9.48 19.90 13.87
N ALA A 94 8.76 18.79 14.01
CA ALA A 94 8.28 18.28 15.30
C ALA A 94 8.14 16.74 15.25
N GLU A 95 9.22 16.01 14.90
CA GLU A 95 9.22 14.56 14.76
C GLU A 95 9.56 13.87 16.11
N ARG A 96 8.93 12.74 16.37
CA ARG A 96 9.17 11.92 17.55
C ARG A 96 9.74 10.55 17.23
N GLY A 97 9.42 9.98 16.09
CA GLY A 97 9.88 8.66 15.63
C GLY A 97 11.31 8.71 15.12
N MET A 98 12.28 8.31 15.96
CA MET A 98 13.69 8.47 15.63
C MET A 98 14.26 7.32 14.81
N PHE A 99 13.84 6.09 15.09
CA PHE A 99 14.30 4.90 14.40
C PHE A 99 13.37 3.73 14.68
N PHE A 100 13.13 2.88 13.69
CA PHE A 100 12.48 1.59 13.90
C PHE A 100 12.93 0.56 12.89
N TYR A 101 12.75 -0.70 13.25
CA TYR A 101 12.98 -1.83 12.37
C TYR A 101 12.00 -2.95 12.66
N SER A 102 11.79 -3.82 11.67
CA SER A 102 11.11 -5.10 11.79
C SER A 102 11.87 -6.11 10.96
N GLU A 103 12.12 -7.28 11.52
CA GLU A 103 12.96 -8.29 10.91
C GLU A 103 12.49 -9.70 11.24
N GLY A 104 12.38 -10.55 10.21
CA GLY A 104 12.13 -11.98 10.31
C GLY A 104 13.38 -12.84 10.16
N PRO A 105 13.26 -14.16 10.30
CA PRO A 105 14.38 -15.09 10.10
C PRO A 105 14.75 -15.22 8.62
N GLU A 106 16.04 -15.36 8.34
CA GLU A 106 16.55 -15.72 7.01
C GLU A 106 16.51 -17.25 6.82
N ASP A 107 15.84 -17.73 5.77
CA ASP A 107 15.69 -19.17 5.50
C ASP A 107 15.25 -19.96 6.73
N ASP A 108 14.25 -19.45 7.46
CA ASP A 108 13.73 -20.02 8.71
C ASP A 108 14.73 -20.02 9.88
N LYS A 109 15.93 -19.49 9.71
CA LYS A 109 17.00 -19.47 10.73
C LYS A 109 17.13 -18.09 11.34
N GLY A 110 17.24 -18.07 12.66
CA GLY A 110 17.58 -16.86 13.41
C GLY A 110 19.04 -16.45 13.16
N TYR A 111 19.31 -15.16 13.34
CA TYR A 111 20.64 -14.59 13.24
C TYR A 111 20.79 -13.37 14.15
N THR A 112 21.95 -12.76 14.15
CA THR A 112 22.20 -11.55 14.95
C THR A 112 22.71 -10.44 14.04
N PHE A 113 22.21 -9.23 14.22
CA PHE A 113 22.80 -8.05 13.62
C PHE A 113 23.11 -6.97 14.66
N TRP A 114 23.98 -6.04 14.29
CA TRP A 114 24.40 -4.95 15.16
C TRP A 114 24.25 -3.63 14.45
N ILE A 115 23.83 -2.61 15.22
CA ILE A 115 23.73 -1.23 14.77
C ILE A 115 24.60 -0.36 15.66
N ASP A 116 25.31 0.58 15.05
CA ASP A 116 26.17 1.54 15.73
C ASP A 116 26.10 2.91 15.05
N GLU A 117 26.50 3.98 15.74
CA GLU A 117 26.56 5.36 15.24
C GLU A 117 25.24 5.83 14.57
N LEU A 118 24.10 5.46 15.16
CA LEU A 118 22.78 5.84 14.69
C LEU A 118 22.53 7.33 14.97
N LYS A 119 22.34 8.13 13.91
CA LYS A 119 22.14 9.58 14.02
C LYS A 119 21.53 10.21 12.79
N PHE A 120 20.86 11.35 12.96
CA PHE A 120 20.52 12.23 11.84
C PHE A 120 21.74 13.06 11.44
N GLU A 121 22.00 13.19 10.14
CA GLU A 121 23.12 13.92 9.58
C GLU A 121 22.68 14.84 8.44
N GLN A 122 23.38 15.97 8.28
CA GLN A 122 23.37 16.79 7.08
C GLN A 122 24.50 16.30 6.17
N LEU A 123 24.17 15.52 5.16
CA LEU A 123 25.12 15.04 4.17
C LEU A 123 25.39 16.11 3.11
N GLY A 124 26.66 16.23 2.66
CA GLY A 124 27.07 17.33 1.78
C GLY A 124 26.47 17.30 0.38
N THR A 125 26.24 16.10 -0.18
CA THR A 125 25.67 15.98 -1.52
C THR A 125 24.54 14.96 -1.47
N VAL A 126 23.32 15.46 -1.46
CA VAL A 126 22.08 14.71 -1.70
C VAL A 126 21.42 15.41 -2.89
N ALA A 127 21.39 14.74 -4.04
CA ALA A 127 21.04 15.37 -5.32
C ALA A 127 19.99 14.54 -6.07
N HIS A 128 19.38 15.16 -7.09
CA HIS A 128 18.45 14.53 -8.02
C HIS A 128 17.28 13.84 -7.31
N GLN A 129 16.61 14.60 -6.44
CA GLN A 129 15.39 14.14 -5.79
C GLN A 129 14.31 13.86 -6.83
N GLN A 130 13.83 12.63 -6.85
CA GLN A 130 12.69 12.19 -7.65
C GLN A 130 11.64 11.61 -6.72
N TYR A 131 10.40 11.89 -7.01
CA TYR A 131 9.27 11.39 -6.24
C TYR A 131 8.31 10.65 -7.15
N ALA A 132 7.63 9.66 -6.63
CA ALA A 132 6.62 8.94 -7.37
C ALA A 132 5.42 8.60 -6.47
N ILE A 133 4.25 8.55 -7.07
CA ILE A 133 3.06 7.86 -6.57
C ILE A 133 2.78 6.70 -7.51
N LEU A 134 2.05 5.68 -7.05
CA LEU A 134 1.71 4.49 -7.84
C LEU A 134 2.95 3.77 -8.43
N GLY A 135 4.09 3.84 -7.72
CA GLY A 135 5.35 3.30 -8.22
C GLY A 135 5.89 4.00 -9.47
N GLY A 136 5.43 5.22 -9.76
CA GLY A 136 5.82 6.00 -10.94
C GLY A 136 5.04 5.64 -12.22
N GLN A 137 3.97 4.83 -12.12
CA GLN A 137 3.17 4.39 -13.25
C GLN A 137 1.87 5.20 -13.35
N ASP A 138 1.49 5.55 -14.59
CA ASP A 138 0.17 6.09 -14.85
C ASP A 138 -0.86 4.95 -14.82
N GLN A 139 -1.96 5.17 -14.11
CA GLN A 139 -3.04 4.21 -13.96
C GLN A 139 -4.38 4.84 -14.35
N VAL A 140 -5.27 4.04 -14.91
CA VAL A 140 -6.65 4.43 -15.23
C VAL A 140 -7.59 3.56 -14.43
N GLU A 141 -8.53 4.20 -13.74
CA GLU A 141 -9.57 3.55 -12.93
C GLU A 141 -10.94 3.93 -13.45
N ASN A 142 -11.68 2.94 -13.98
CA ASN A 142 -13.09 3.09 -14.32
C ASN A 142 -13.94 2.81 -13.09
N THR A 143 -14.78 3.75 -12.68
CA THR A 143 -15.46 3.67 -11.40
C THR A 143 -16.75 4.49 -11.37
N VAL A 144 -17.44 4.53 -10.24
CA VAL A 144 -18.71 5.23 -10.03
C VAL A 144 -18.66 6.16 -8.82
N ILE A 145 -19.64 7.06 -8.70
CA ILE A 145 -19.80 7.95 -7.55
C ILE A 145 -19.94 7.12 -6.26
N GLY A 146 -19.28 7.55 -5.19
CA GLY A 146 -19.31 6.91 -3.88
C GLY A 146 -18.15 5.94 -3.62
N VAL A 147 -17.41 5.54 -4.64
CA VAL A 147 -16.19 4.73 -4.49
C VAL A 147 -15.05 5.57 -3.91
N VAL A 148 -14.24 4.93 -3.08
CA VAL A 148 -13.05 5.50 -2.47
C VAL A 148 -11.84 4.65 -2.83
N LYS A 149 -10.74 5.30 -3.22
CA LYS A 149 -9.47 4.65 -3.56
C LYS A 149 -8.34 5.24 -2.72
N GLN A 150 -7.35 4.42 -2.39
CA GLN A 150 -6.16 4.87 -1.68
C GLN A 150 -4.97 4.88 -2.64
N ILE A 151 -4.29 6.00 -2.78
CA ILE A 151 -3.03 6.07 -3.51
C ILE A 151 -1.97 5.35 -2.69
N GLY A 152 -1.24 4.46 -3.34
CA GLY A 152 -0.11 3.73 -2.80
C GLY A 152 1.16 3.95 -3.62
N GLY A 153 2.22 3.18 -3.34
CA GLY A 153 3.47 3.21 -4.09
C GLY A 153 4.18 4.56 -4.05
N MET A 154 4.08 5.27 -2.91
CA MET A 154 4.74 6.56 -2.71
C MET A 154 6.20 6.34 -2.35
N VAL A 155 7.09 6.86 -3.19
CA VAL A 155 8.54 6.74 -2.99
C VAL A 155 9.25 8.05 -3.25
N SER A 156 10.39 8.20 -2.57
CA SER A 156 11.42 9.20 -2.84
C SER A 156 12.70 8.49 -3.31
N ILE A 157 13.30 8.93 -4.39
CA ILE A 157 14.56 8.41 -4.92
C ILE A 157 15.58 9.54 -4.85
N ILE A 158 16.65 9.31 -4.12
CA ILE A 158 17.65 10.33 -3.83
C ILE A 158 19.04 9.77 -4.15
N ASN A 159 19.81 10.53 -4.93
CA ASN A 159 21.21 10.19 -5.18
C ASN A 159 22.07 10.53 -3.97
N LEU A 160 22.74 9.53 -3.42
CA LEU A 160 23.60 9.65 -2.25
C LEU A 160 25.02 10.10 -2.63
N PRO A 161 25.84 10.60 -1.65
CA PRO A 161 27.23 11.02 -1.90
C PRO A 161 28.13 9.95 -2.50
N ASN A 162 27.79 8.67 -2.34
CA ASN A 162 28.49 7.53 -2.92
C ASN A 162 28.04 7.19 -4.36
N GLY A 163 27.16 8.01 -4.97
CA GLY A 163 26.63 7.82 -6.32
C GLY A 163 25.50 6.80 -6.44
N ILE A 164 25.03 6.21 -5.34
CA ILE A 164 23.91 5.25 -5.34
C ILE A 164 22.59 6.01 -5.28
N ASN A 165 21.62 5.61 -6.10
CA ASN A 165 20.23 6.05 -5.97
C ASN A 165 19.54 5.23 -4.89
N GLN A 166 19.21 5.87 -3.78
CA GLN A 166 18.48 5.22 -2.68
C GLN A 166 16.99 5.49 -2.81
N THR A 167 16.22 4.42 -2.93
CA THR A 167 14.75 4.48 -2.87
C THR A 167 14.28 4.36 -1.42
N VAL A 168 13.36 5.22 -1.04
CA VAL A 168 12.73 5.27 0.29
C VAL A 168 11.22 5.26 0.09
N ASN A 169 10.51 4.35 0.75
CA ASN A 169 9.07 4.43 0.85
C ASN A 169 8.71 5.62 1.76
N ALA A 170 7.90 6.52 1.27
CA ALA A 170 7.58 7.77 1.94
C ALA A 170 6.09 7.82 2.31
N ALA A 171 5.79 8.27 3.53
CA ALA A 171 4.41 8.44 3.97
C ALA A 171 3.66 9.49 3.13
N PRO A 172 2.32 9.39 3.00
CA PRO A 172 1.52 10.36 2.25
C PRO A 172 1.73 11.81 2.67
N ALA A 173 2.00 12.05 3.94
CA ALA A 173 2.17 13.39 4.51
C ALA A 173 3.35 14.19 3.93
N TYR A 174 4.28 13.55 3.26
CA TYR A 174 5.33 14.24 2.48
C TYR A 174 4.79 14.85 1.20
N PHE A 175 3.69 14.32 0.64
CA PHE A 175 3.15 14.70 -0.66
C PHE A 175 2.02 15.71 -0.54
N GLU A 176 1.91 16.58 -1.53
CA GLU A 176 0.79 17.47 -1.75
C GLU A 176 0.01 16.94 -2.95
N PHE A 177 -1.15 16.34 -2.68
CA PHE A 177 -2.01 15.77 -3.71
C PHE A 177 -2.91 16.82 -4.33
N SER A 178 -3.25 16.65 -5.61
CA SER A 178 -4.16 17.50 -6.34
C SER A 178 -5.03 16.71 -7.31
N SER A 179 -6.22 17.22 -7.56
CA SER A 179 -7.14 16.72 -8.57
C SER A 179 -7.32 17.76 -9.67
N SER A 180 -7.25 17.34 -10.93
CA SER A 180 -7.50 18.21 -12.08
C SER A 180 -8.98 18.63 -12.18
N ASN A 181 -9.88 17.86 -11.56
CA ASN A 181 -11.32 18.14 -11.54
C ASN A 181 -11.98 17.66 -10.24
N SER A 182 -12.04 18.53 -9.25
CA SER A 182 -12.60 18.23 -7.94
C SER A 182 -14.12 18.01 -7.95
N SER A 183 -14.82 18.32 -9.04
CA SER A 183 -16.24 17.97 -9.19
C SER A 183 -16.45 16.50 -9.57
N ILE A 184 -15.43 15.81 -10.02
CA ILE A 184 -15.44 14.37 -10.35
C ILE A 184 -14.79 13.55 -9.24
N ALA A 185 -13.57 13.92 -8.84
CA ALA A 185 -12.87 13.25 -7.77
C ALA A 185 -12.10 14.25 -6.90
N THR A 186 -12.16 14.06 -5.59
CA THR A 186 -11.35 14.81 -4.62
C THR A 186 -10.25 13.91 -4.06
N VAL A 187 -9.17 14.50 -3.56
CA VAL A 187 -8.12 13.78 -2.87
C VAL A 187 -7.74 14.53 -1.60
N ASP A 188 -7.55 13.82 -0.51
CA ASP A 188 -7.11 14.40 0.77
C ASP A 188 -5.61 14.25 0.99
N ALA A 189 -5.11 14.81 2.10
CA ALA A 189 -3.68 14.79 2.46
C ALA A 189 -3.14 13.39 2.80
N SER A 190 -4.01 12.40 2.98
CA SER A 190 -3.62 10.99 3.16
C SER A 190 -3.50 10.23 1.84
N GLY A 191 -3.80 10.88 0.70
CA GLY A 191 -3.88 10.24 -0.61
C GLY A 191 -5.17 9.43 -0.82
N LYS A 192 -6.20 9.69 0.00
CA LYS A 192 -7.52 9.10 -0.16
C LYS A 192 -8.30 9.86 -1.22
N VAL A 193 -8.61 9.18 -2.31
CA VAL A 193 -9.39 9.70 -3.45
C VAL A 193 -10.84 9.32 -3.28
N SER A 194 -11.74 10.30 -3.31
CA SER A 194 -13.19 10.11 -3.24
C SER A 194 -13.83 10.52 -4.56
N ILE A 195 -14.59 9.62 -5.17
CA ILE A 195 -15.31 9.87 -6.41
C ILE A 195 -16.66 10.52 -6.07
N VAL A 196 -16.81 11.79 -6.41
CA VAL A 196 -17.92 12.64 -5.95
C VAL A 196 -18.87 13.07 -7.05
N GLY A 197 -18.50 12.87 -8.31
CA GLY A 197 -19.31 13.27 -9.47
C GLY A 197 -19.06 12.43 -10.72
N GLY A 198 -19.83 12.71 -11.77
CA GLY A 198 -19.73 12.04 -13.06
C GLY A 198 -21.05 12.12 -13.85
N PRO A 199 -21.05 11.65 -15.11
CA PRO A 199 -19.91 11.08 -15.84
C PRO A 199 -18.82 12.10 -16.16
N GLY A 200 -17.54 11.65 -16.20
CA GLY A 200 -16.40 12.51 -16.50
C GLY A 200 -15.09 11.97 -15.96
N SER A 201 -14.01 12.74 -16.09
CA SER A 201 -12.69 12.32 -15.64
C SER A 201 -11.99 13.36 -14.77
N ALA A 202 -11.08 12.86 -13.92
CA ALA A 202 -10.15 13.64 -13.14
C ALA A 202 -8.80 12.93 -13.05
N ASP A 203 -7.71 13.69 -13.18
CA ASP A 203 -6.36 13.18 -12.98
C ASP A 203 -5.90 13.57 -11.57
N ILE A 204 -5.48 12.59 -10.78
CA ILE A 204 -4.92 12.78 -9.45
C ILE A 204 -3.39 12.71 -9.58
N SER A 205 -2.73 13.75 -9.15
CA SER A 205 -1.28 13.90 -9.16
C SER A 205 -0.77 14.35 -7.79
N ALA A 206 0.55 14.32 -7.62
CA ALA A 206 1.18 14.76 -6.37
C ALA A 206 2.49 15.51 -6.63
N ARG A 207 2.92 16.30 -5.63
CA ARG A 207 4.23 16.95 -5.61
C ARG A 207 4.82 16.91 -4.20
N VAL A 208 6.13 17.11 -4.12
CA VAL A 208 6.86 17.32 -2.86
C VAL A 208 7.69 18.59 -3.03
N GLY A 209 7.36 19.66 -2.32
CA GLY A 209 7.95 20.96 -2.55
C GLY A 209 7.77 21.43 -4.00
N GLU A 210 8.87 21.68 -4.69
CA GLU A 210 8.86 22.11 -6.11
C GLU A 210 8.84 20.95 -7.11
N TYR A 211 9.02 19.70 -6.65
CA TYR A 211 9.15 18.52 -7.50
C TYR A 211 7.81 17.86 -7.75
N THR A 212 7.44 17.69 -9.01
CA THR A 212 6.27 16.88 -9.39
C THR A 212 6.63 15.40 -9.26
N ALA A 213 5.78 14.63 -8.59
CA ALA A 213 5.91 13.19 -8.52
C ALA A 213 5.50 12.55 -9.87
N SER A 214 6.23 11.52 -10.30
CA SER A 214 5.82 10.67 -11.42
C SER A 214 4.66 9.77 -11.01
N GLY A 215 3.88 9.31 -12.00
CA GLY A 215 2.65 8.55 -11.82
C GLY A 215 1.43 9.46 -11.66
N THR A 216 0.35 9.08 -12.32
CA THR A 216 -0.94 9.78 -12.31
C THR A 216 -2.05 8.75 -12.20
N LEU A 217 -3.01 8.97 -11.31
CA LEU A 217 -4.25 8.18 -11.27
C LEU A 217 -5.34 8.92 -12.04
N ARG A 218 -5.68 8.41 -13.22
CA ARG A 218 -6.82 8.90 -13.98
C ARG A 218 -8.09 8.20 -13.53
N ILE A 219 -8.99 8.94 -12.89
CA ILE A 219 -10.34 8.50 -12.59
C ILE A 219 -11.23 8.75 -13.81
N GLN A 220 -11.94 7.71 -14.25
CA GLN A 220 -13.01 7.79 -15.23
C GLN A 220 -14.31 7.41 -14.54
N SER A 221 -15.05 8.40 -14.07
CA SER A 221 -16.34 8.18 -13.40
C SER A 221 -17.44 7.99 -14.43
N MET A 222 -18.19 6.91 -14.27
CA MET A 222 -19.38 6.60 -15.06
C MET A 222 -20.65 7.29 -14.51
N GLY A 223 -20.53 8.04 -13.40
CA GLY A 223 -21.64 8.71 -12.73
C GLY A 223 -22.21 7.89 -11.58
N ALA A 224 -23.51 8.09 -11.30
CA ALA A 224 -24.18 7.39 -10.21
C ALA A 224 -24.30 5.89 -10.50
N PHE A 225 -23.98 5.06 -9.50
CA PHE A 225 -24.23 3.63 -9.56
C PHE A 225 -25.70 3.33 -9.24
N GLN A 226 -26.30 2.47 -10.04
CA GLN A 226 -27.64 1.99 -9.78
C GLN A 226 -27.57 0.65 -9.07
N HIS A 227 -27.91 0.65 -7.79
CA HIS A 227 -27.97 -0.57 -6.99
C HIS A 227 -29.04 -1.53 -7.49
N ALA A 228 -28.79 -2.83 -7.34
CA ALA A 228 -29.79 -3.86 -7.56
C ALA A 228 -30.95 -3.70 -6.58
N PRO A 229 -32.18 -4.06 -6.97
CA PRO A 229 -33.32 -4.08 -6.05
C PRO A 229 -33.05 -5.05 -4.88
N THR A 230 -33.37 -4.63 -3.66
CA THR A 230 -33.26 -5.51 -2.49
C THR A 230 -34.15 -6.75 -2.69
N PRO A 231 -33.60 -7.97 -2.67
CA PRO A 231 -34.40 -9.16 -2.87
C PRO A 231 -35.34 -9.39 -1.68
N SER A 232 -36.57 -9.90 -1.98
CA SER A 232 -37.64 -10.05 -1.01
C SER A 232 -38.13 -11.49 -0.79
N ARG A 233 -37.42 -12.48 -1.35
CA ARG A 233 -37.79 -13.89 -1.17
C ARG A 233 -37.50 -14.37 0.26
N ASP A 234 -38.32 -15.31 0.73
CA ASP A 234 -38.10 -16.02 1.98
C ASP A 234 -36.72 -16.69 1.96
N PRO A 235 -35.80 -16.38 2.91
CA PRO A 235 -34.45 -16.95 2.95
C PRO A 235 -34.41 -18.49 2.91
N ALA A 236 -35.45 -19.16 3.48
CA ALA A 236 -35.55 -20.62 3.45
C ALA A 236 -35.74 -21.21 2.03
N LYS A 237 -36.02 -20.35 1.04
CA LYS A 237 -36.22 -20.74 -0.38
C LYS A 237 -35.12 -20.20 -1.28
N VAL A 238 -34.00 -19.74 -0.70
CA VAL A 238 -32.89 -19.13 -1.43
C VAL A 238 -31.58 -19.85 -1.08
N ILE A 239 -30.79 -20.12 -2.08
CA ILE A 239 -29.37 -20.45 -1.97
C ILE A 239 -28.62 -19.21 -2.51
N SER A 240 -28.06 -18.43 -1.61
CA SER A 240 -27.33 -17.21 -2.00
C SER A 240 -25.87 -17.51 -2.30
N ILE A 241 -25.39 -17.04 -3.47
CA ILE A 241 -24.00 -17.14 -3.86
C ILE A 241 -23.26 -15.81 -3.55
N PHE A 242 -23.93 -14.69 -3.81
CA PHE A 242 -23.41 -13.36 -3.52
C PHE A 242 -24.57 -12.39 -3.27
N SER A 243 -24.73 -11.92 -2.03
CA SER A 243 -25.75 -10.95 -1.62
C SER A 243 -25.45 -10.44 -0.21
N GLU A 244 -25.78 -9.19 0.07
CA GLU A 244 -25.82 -8.63 1.42
C GLU A 244 -27.16 -8.90 2.13
N ALA A 245 -28.20 -9.31 1.39
CA ALA A 245 -29.54 -9.56 1.94
C ALA A 245 -29.73 -10.98 2.47
N TYR A 246 -28.85 -11.91 2.13
CA TYR A 246 -28.93 -13.32 2.50
C TYR A 246 -27.58 -13.82 3.02
N GLU A 247 -27.60 -14.94 3.76
CA GLU A 247 -26.39 -15.68 4.08
C GLU A 247 -25.88 -16.41 2.83
N ASN A 248 -24.67 -16.10 2.42
CA ASN A 248 -24.05 -16.69 1.23
C ASN A 248 -23.47 -18.08 1.54
N VAL A 249 -23.61 -19.00 0.59
CA VAL A 249 -22.86 -20.26 0.64
C VAL A 249 -21.35 -19.98 0.51
N PRO A 250 -20.49 -20.85 1.07
CA PRO A 250 -19.05 -20.71 0.88
C PRO A 250 -18.67 -20.76 -0.61
N VAL A 251 -17.94 -19.74 -1.05
CA VAL A 251 -17.40 -19.62 -2.42
C VAL A 251 -15.89 -19.49 -2.33
N ASP A 252 -15.16 -20.34 -3.07
CA ASP A 252 -13.70 -20.28 -3.10
C ASP A 252 -13.22 -19.08 -3.92
N TYR A 253 -13.81 -18.92 -5.13
CA TYR A 253 -13.47 -17.84 -6.05
C TYR A 253 -14.71 -17.36 -6.80
N TYR A 254 -14.92 -16.05 -6.86
CA TYR A 254 -15.94 -15.44 -7.73
C TYR A 254 -15.43 -15.24 -9.16
N ASN A 255 -14.12 -15.20 -9.35
CA ASN A 255 -13.48 -15.17 -10.66
C ASN A 255 -12.32 -16.18 -10.65
N GLY A 256 -12.64 -17.46 -10.86
CA GLY A 256 -11.64 -18.52 -10.98
C GLY A 256 -10.69 -18.24 -12.14
N TYR A 257 -9.38 -18.41 -11.90
CA TYR A 257 -8.34 -18.08 -12.87
C TYR A 257 -8.06 -19.25 -13.81
N TRP A 258 -8.41 -19.11 -15.09
CA TRP A 258 -8.18 -20.10 -16.14
C TRP A 258 -7.25 -19.58 -17.25
N ALA A 259 -5.98 -19.38 -16.90
CA ALA A 259 -4.96 -19.04 -17.87
C ALA A 259 -4.75 -20.21 -18.88
N PRO A 260 -4.40 -19.91 -20.14
CA PRO A 260 -4.23 -18.57 -20.75
C PRO A 260 -5.51 -18.00 -21.38
N PHE A 261 -6.65 -18.65 -21.21
CA PHE A 261 -7.87 -18.37 -22.00
C PHE A 261 -8.72 -17.24 -21.43
N GLN A 262 -8.61 -16.98 -20.13
CA GLN A 262 -9.37 -15.96 -19.44
C GLN A 262 -8.66 -14.61 -19.52
N THR A 263 -9.38 -13.58 -19.96
CA THR A 263 -8.92 -12.18 -19.92
C THR A 263 -9.59 -11.39 -18.81
N THR A 264 -10.71 -11.88 -18.27
CA THR A 264 -11.50 -11.19 -17.24
C THR A 264 -10.69 -10.93 -15.97
N LEU A 265 -10.65 -9.66 -15.57
CA LEU A 265 -10.06 -9.21 -14.32
C LEU A 265 -11.15 -8.86 -13.31
N SER A 266 -10.91 -9.13 -12.02
CA SER A 266 -11.75 -8.64 -10.93
C SER A 266 -11.23 -7.28 -10.46
N ALA A 267 -12.12 -6.30 -10.41
CA ALA A 267 -11.87 -4.95 -9.92
C ALA A 267 -12.95 -4.55 -8.92
N ASP A 268 -13.26 -5.46 -8.00
CA ASP A 268 -14.35 -5.34 -7.03
C ASP A 268 -14.22 -4.07 -6.20
N PHE A 269 -15.37 -3.46 -5.90
CA PHE A 269 -15.43 -2.24 -5.10
C PHE A 269 -16.68 -2.21 -4.23
N GLU A 270 -16.71 -1.27 -3.30
CA GLU A 270 -17.84 -1.01 -2.44
C GLU A 270 -18.40 0.40 -2.73
N VAL A 271 -19.72 0.50 -2.86
CA VAL A 271 -20.45 1.76 -3.06
C VAL A 271 -21.43 1.95 -1.93
N ASN A 272 -21.14 2.88 -1.00
CA ASN A 272 -22.01 3.18 0.17
C ASN A 272 -22.36 1.93 1.00
N GLY A 273 -21.44 1.00 1.14
CA GLY A 273 -21.61 -0.24 1.89
C GLY A 273 -22.16 -1.42 1.08
N ASP A 274 -22.47 -1.22 -0.19
CA ASP A 274 -22.87 -2.27 -1.13
C ASP A 274 -21.65 -2.79 -1.88
N ARG A 275 -21.33 -4.06 -1.70
CA ARG A 275 -20.21 -4.72 -2.40
C ARG A 275 -20.63 -5.14 -3.80
N VAL A 276 -19.80 -4.85 -4.76
CA VAL A 276 -20.03 -5.13 -6.19
C VAL A 276 -18.92 -5.99 -6.75
N LEU A 277 -19.30 -7.14 -7.32
CA LEU A 277 -18.39 -7.93 -8.16
C LEU A 277 -18.25 -7.22 -9.51
N ASN A 278 -17.12 -6.55 -9.70
CA ASN A 278 -16.84 -5.82 -10.94
C ASN A 278 -15.85 -6.59 -11.79
N TYR A 279 -16.24 -6.87 -13.03
CA TYR A 279 -15.43 -7.60 -13.99
C TYR A 279 -15.04 -6.69 -15.15
N THR A 280 -13.73 -6.55 -15.37
CA THR A 280 -13.16 -5.80 -16.51
C THR A 280 -12.50 -6.75 -17.49
N ASP A 281 -12.22 -6.29 -18.71
CA ASP A 281 -11.65 -7.10 -19.80
C ASP A 281 -12.41 -8.44 -20.01
N PHE A 282 -13.72 -8.36 -19.84
CA PHE A 282 -14.62 -9.49 -19.70
C PHE A 282 -14.69 -10.35 -20.95
N ASN A 283 -14.32 -11.62 -20.83
CA ASN A 283 -14.64 -12.65 -21.82
C ASN A 283 -15.49 -13.78 -21.24
N PHE A 284 -15.11 -14.31 -20.07
CA PHE A 284 -15.92 -15.21 -19.27
C PHE A 284 -15.46 -15.17 -17.82
N VAL A 285 -16.32 -15.61 -16.91
CA VAL A 285 -16.03 -15.78 -15.51
C VAL A 285 -16.65 -17.07 -14.99
N GLY A 286 -16.04 -17.69 -14.03
CA GLY A 286 -16.58 -18.85 -13.33
C GLY A 286 -16.46 -18.68 -11.83
N THR A 287 -17.55 -19.00 -11.13
CA THR A 287 -17.60 -19.06 -9.68
C THR A 287 -17.34 -20.49 -9.24
N GLN A 288 -16.37 -20.69 -8.34
CA GLN A 288 -15.99 -22.01 -7.84
C GLN A 288 -16.48 -22.24 -6.43
N ILE A 289 -17.07 -23.38 -6.20
CA ILE A 289 -17.52 -23.87 -4.89
C ILE A 289 -16.91 -25.26 -4.64
N SER A 290 -16.12 -25.38 -3.57
CA SER A 290 -15.53 -26.65 -3.14
C SER A 290 -16.50 -27.51 -2.31
N PRO A 291 -16.22 -28.81 -2.11
CA PRO A 291 -17.01 -29.67 -1.22
C PRO A 291 -17.06 -29.13 0.23
N PRO A 292 -18.22 -29.29 0.91
CA PRO A 292 -19.42 -29.96 0.44
C PRO A 292 -20.19 -29.13 -0.58
N TYR A 293 -20.52 -29.76 -1.73
CA TYR A 293 -21.24 -29.06 -2.80
C TYR A 293 -22.66 -28.68 -2.38
N VAL A 294 -23.11 -27.60 -2.96
CA VAL A 294 -24.46 -27.08 -2.70
C VAL A 294 -25.51 -27.96 -3.40
N ASN A 295 -26.50 -28.47 -2.66
CA ASN A 295 -27.62 -29.18 -3.24
C ASN A 295 -28.67 -28.18 -3.73
N ALA A 296 -28.75 -27.99 -5.04
CA ALA A 296 -29.70 -27.08 -5.69
C ALA A 296 -30.89 -27.83 -6.34
N THR A 297 -31.14 -29.11 -6.03
CA THR A 297 -32.18 -29.92 -6.70
C THR A 297 -33.62 -29.38 -6.48
N SER A 298 -33.85 -28.60 -5.44
CA SER A 298 -35.12 -27.93 -5.16
C SER A 298 -35.25 -26.54 -5.80
N MET A 299 -34.18 -26.02 -6.38
CA MET A 299 -34.17 -24.71 -7.03
C MET A 299 -34.65 -24.81 -8.47
N THR A 300 -35.45 -23.84 -8.89
CA THR A 300 -36.05 -23.81 -10.23
C THR A 300 -35.50 -22.64 -11.08
N HIS A 301 -34.83 -21.69 -10.48
CA HIS A 301 -34.34 -20.48 -11.14
C HIS A 301 -32.96 -20.10 -10.59
N LEU A 302 -32.12 -19.54 -11.48
CA LEU A 302 -30.97 -18.74 -11.14
C LEU A 302 -31.37 -17.27 -11.35
N HIS A 303 -31.15 -16.44 -10.34
CA HIS A 303 -31.36 -14.98 -10.41
C HIS A 303 -30.00 -14.29 -10.35
N VAL A 304 -29.77 -13.35 -11.26
CA VAL A 304 -28.56 -12.53 -11.33
C VAL A 304 -28.96 -11.11 -11.71
N ASP A 305 -28.57 -10.14 -10.90
CA ASP A 305 -28.67 -8.73 -11.27
C ASP A 305 -27.35 -8.29 -11.91
N LEU A 306 -27.44 -7.74 -13.12
CA LEU A 306 -26.29 -7.27 -13.89
C LEU A 306 -26.42 -5.77 -14.15
N TYR A 307 -25.34 -5.04 -13.83
CA TYR A 307 -25.20 -3.64 -14.20
C TYR A 307 -24.15 -3.50 -15.30
N LEU A 308 -24.56 -2.93 -16.42
CA LEU A 308 -23.67 -2.64 -17.56
C LEU A 308 -23.62 -1.12 -17.74
N PRO A 309 -22.48 -0.48 -17.44
CA PRO A 309 -22.32 0.95 -17.65
C PRO A 309 -22.27 1.28 -19.16
N GLY A 310 -23.00 2.34 -19.55
CA GLY A 310 -23.00 2.81 -20.94
C GLY A 310 -24.02 2.15 -21.84
N THR A 311 -23.93 2.43 -23.16
CA THR A 311 -24.77 1.82 -24.18
C THR A 311 -24.21 0.47 -24.57
N LEU A 312 -25.06 -0.56 -24.55
CA LEU A 312 -24.70 -1.87 -25.12
C LEU A 312 -24.32 -1.70 -26.57
N PRO A 313 -23.24 -2.39 -27.05
CA PRO A 313 -23.00 -2.44 -28.50
C PRO A 313 -24.22 -3.06 -29.19
N ALA A 314 -24.64 -2.47 -30.30
CA ALA A 314 -25.68 -3.08 -31.15
C ALA A 314 -25.18 -4.45 -31.62
N ASN A 315 -26.00 -5.49 -31.46
CA ASN A 315 -25.71 -6.82 -31.97
C ASN A 315 -25.61 -6.82 -33.50
#